data_e0d5d4fd43d53f2be91692a05eae4596
#
_entry.id   e0d5d4fd43d53f2be91692a05eae4596
#
_cell.length_a   1.000
_cell.length_b   1.000
_cell.length_c   1.000
_cell.angle_alpha   90.00
_cell.angle_beta   90.00
_cell.angle_gamma   90.00
#
_symmetry.space_group_name_H-M   'P 1'
#
loop_
_entity.id
_entity.type
_entity.pdbx_description
1 polymer ?
#
loop_
_entity_poly.entity_id
_entity_poly.type
_entity_poly.pdbx_seq_one_letter_code
_entity_poly.pdbx_strand_id
1 'polypeptide(L)'
;SSDSRDGGVGVPLRQPQQRQPGLRVPAMLVGLTVSVLGVVELAEAFSQKGVRPKRSVIFLTVSGEERGLWGSQWFVGNPPVNLKQIVADFNADMIGRNWKDTIVAIGKEHSDLGSTLNRVNAAHPELKMIAIDDRWPEQSFYTRSDHYNFAQKGVPILFFFNGVHADYHRVTDSPDKIDAEKESRIIKLLFYVGLDVANAPQRPRWVPASYQQIVTP
;
A
#
# COMPACT_ATOMS: atom_id res chain seq x y z
N SER A 1 -17.76 -49.10 31.96
CA SER A 1 -17.49 -47.78 32.55
C SER A 1 -16.14 -47.29 32.01
N SER A 2 -16.16 -46.41 31.11
CA SER A 2 -15.00 -45.55 30.74
C SER A 2 -15.54 -44.24 30.16
N ASP A 3 -15.46 -43.25 31.01
CA ASP A 3 -15.85 -41.87 30.74
C ASP A 3 -14.67 -41.17 30.02
N SER A 4 -14.82 -40.77 28.78
CA SER A 4 -13.88 -39.96 28.04
C SER A 4 -14.45 -38.55 27.89
N ARG A 5 -13.97 -37.63 28.73
CA ARG A 5 -14.32 -36.19 28.65
C ARG A 5 -13.45 -35.53 27.60
N ASP A 6 -14.06 -35.20 26.48
CA ASP A 6 -13.50 -34.29 25.47
C ASP A 6 -13.57 -32.85 26.02
N GLY A 7 -12.41 -32.34 26.42
CA GLY A 7 -12.23 -30.96 26.81
C GLY A 7 -11.97 -30.05 25.59
N GLY A 8 -13.01 -29.70 24.87
CA GLY A 8 -12.92 -28.69 23.80
C GLY A 8 -12.64 -27.30 24.39
N VAL A 9 -11.42 -26.80 24.22
CA VAL A 9 -11.07 -25.39 24.52
C VAL A 9 -11.69 -24.50 23.43
N GLY A 10 -12.90 -24.06 23.68
CA GLY A 10 -13.55 -23.04 22.84
C GLY A 10 -12.81 -21.70 22.96
N VAL A 11 -12.15 -21.27 21.92
CA VAL A 11 -11.63 -19.90 21.80
C VAL A 11 -12.84 -18.97 21.71
N PRO A 12 -13.04 -18.03 22.66
CA PRO A 12 -14.16 -17.11 22.60
C PRO A 12 -14.01 -16.19 21.39
N LEU A 13 -14.95 -16.26 20.45
CA LEU A 13 -15.10 -15.28 19.39
C LEU A 13 -15.30 -13.92 20.03
N ARG A 14 -14.34 -13.01 19.84
CA ARG A 14 -14.51 -11.61 20.25
C ARG A 14 -15.74 -11.03 19.57
N GLN A 15 -16.69 -10.58 20.36
CA GLN A 15 -17.82 -9.82 19.87
C GLN A 15 -17.33 -8.56 19.14
N PRO A 16 -17.96 -8.14 18.04
CA PRO A 16 -17.58 -6.92 17.35
C PRO A 16 -17.72 -5.74 18.31
N GLN A 17 -16.61 -5.02 18.54
CA GLN A 17 -16.61 -3.80 19.34
C GLN A 17 -17.64 -2.82 18.77
N GLN A 18 -18.54 -2.36 19.63
CA GLN A 18 -19.51 -1.32 19.29
C GLN A 18 -18.78 -0.10 18.77
N ARG A 19 -19.14 0.33 17.55
CA ARG A 19 -18.64 1.54 16.92
C ARG A 19 -18.90 2.74 17.82
N GLN A 20 -17.85 3.41 18.26
CA GLN A 20 -18.01 4.73 18.86
C GLN A 20 -18.44 5.72 17.76
N PRO A 21 -19.56 6.43 17.91
CA PRO A 21 -19.95 7.46 16.95
C PRO A 21 -19.10 8.71 17.19
N GLY A 22 -18.31 9.16 16.22
CA GLY A 22 -17.87 10.53 16.26
C GLY A 22 -16.49 10.92 15.76
N LEU A 23 -15.64 10.06 15.24
CA LEU A 23 -14.38 10.54 14.66
C LEU A 23 -14.34 10.27 13.15
N ARG A 24 -14.84 11.24 12.34
CA ARG A 24 -14.66 11.25 10.88
C ARG A 24 -13.26 11.79 10.58
N VAL A 25 -12.25 10.97 10.73
CA VAL A 25 -10.89 11.32 10.32
C VAL A 25 -10.64 10.70 8.94
N PRO A 26 -10.28 11.50 7.92
CA PRO A 26 -9.87 10.93 6.63
C PRO A 26 -8.77 9.91 6.82
N ALA A 27 -8.89 8.75 6.21
CA ALA A 27 -7.93 7.66 6.30
C ALA A 27 -7.01 7.63 5.06
N MET A 28 -5.75 7.30 5.29
CA MET A 28 -4.80 6.94 4.24
C MET A 28 -4.64 5.42 4.26
N LEU A 29 -4.69 4.82 3.07
CA LEU A 29 -4.45 3.40 2.90
C LEU A 29 -3.01 3.17 2.45
N VAL A 30 -2.33 2.23 3.10
CA VAL A 30 -1.07 1.66 2.64
C VAL A 30 -1.33 0.18 2.41
N GLY A 31 -1.40 -0.21 1.13
CA GLY A 31 -1.57 -1.59 0.71
C GLY A 31 -0.23 -2.17 0.25
N LEU A 32 0.05 -3.41 0.64
CA LEU A 32 1.26 -4.11 0.24
C LEU A 32 0.91 -5.57 -0.05
N THR A 33 1.13 -5.98 -1.30
CA THR A 33 0.84 -7.34 -1.75
C THR A 33 2.00 -8.31 -1.53
N VAL A 34 3.25 -7.86 -1.44
CA VAL A 34 4.44 -8.74 -1.44
C VAL A 34 5.30 -8.63 -0.20
N SER A 35 5.21 -7.57 0.57
CA SER A 35 6.01 -7.43 1.77
C SER A 35 5.13 -7.29 3.00
N VAL A 36 4.56 -8.41 3.46
CA VAL A 36 3.87 -8.45 4.77
C VAL A 36 4.77 -7.87 5.86
N LEU A 37 6.07 -8.17 5.80
CA LEU A 37 7.06 -7.57 6.70
C LEU A 37 7.14 -6.05 6.55
N GLY A 38 7.16 -5.53 5.33
CA GLY A 38 7.14 -4.07 5.10
C GLY A 38 5.90 -3.37 5.65
N VAL A 39 4.73 -4.02 5.60
CA VAL A 39 3.50 -3.50 6.25
C VAL A 39 3.65 -3.45 7.76
N VAL A 40 4.22 -4.51 8.36
CA VAL A 40 4.47 -4.57 9.81
C VAL A 40 5.45 -3.49 10.23
N GLU A 41 6.57 -3.35 9.52
CA GLU A 41 7.57 -2.30 9.78
C GLU A 41 6.98 -0.89 9.67
N LEU A 42 6.12 -0.64 8.67
CA LEU A 42 5.39 0.62 8.56
C LEU A 42 4.44 0.83 9.71
N ALA A 43 3.68 -0.19 10.13
CA ALA A 43 2.77 -0.09 11.26
C ALA A 43 3.53 0.21 12.56
N GLU A 44 4.67 -0.42 12.77
CA GLU A 44 5.54 -0.15 13.90
C GLU A 44 6.10 1.28 13.85
N ALA A 45 6.58 1.73 12.69
CA ALA A 45 7.10 3.09 12.51
C ALA A 45 6.03 4.15 12.80
N PHE A 46 4.81 3.97 12.29
CA PHE A 46 3.69 4.88 12.55
C PHE A 46 3.18 4.83 14.01
N SER A 47 3.48 3.76 14.74
CA SER A 47 3.12 3.58 16.16
C SER A 47 4.12 4.20 17.13
N GLN A 48 5.28 4.66 16.66
CA GLN A 48 6.34 5.19 17.51
C GLN A 48 5.88 6.44 18.27
N LYS A 49 6.39 6.55 19.50
CA LYS A 49 6.13 7.73 20.36
C LYS A 49 6.64 9.00 19.66
N GLY A 50 5.75 9.94 19.42
CA GLY A 50 6.05 11.19 18.71
C GLY A 50 5.58 11.20 17.24
N VAL A 51 5.34 10.06 16.64
CA VAL A 51 4.67 9.98 15.31
C VAL A 51 3.16 10.05 15.53
N ARG A 52 2.55 11.16 15.11
CA ARG A 52 1.11 11.39 15.28
C ARG A 52 0.51 11.95 13.99
N PRO A 53 0.19 11.09 13.03
CA PRO A 53 -0.44 11.54 11.80
C PRO A 53 -1.83 12.13 12.11
N LYS A 54 -2.19 13.21 11.41
CA LYS A 54 -3.51 13.84 11.54
C LYS A 54 -4.64 12.99 10.94
N ARG A 55 -4.30 12.10 9.99
CA ARG A 55 -5.21 11.12 9.41
C ARG A 55 -4.89 9.74 9.93
N SER A 56 -5.92 8.92 10.06
CA SER A 56 -5.73 7.49 10.33
C SER A 56 -4.99 6.82 9.17
N VAL A 57 -4.18 5.83 9.49
CA VAL A 57 -3.49 4.99 8.50
C VAL A 57 -4.07 3.59 8.58
N ILE A 58 -4.42 3.00 7.45
CA ILE A 58 -4.87 1.63 7.35
C ILE A 58 -3.72 0.83 6.75
N PHE A 59 -3.25 -0.18 7.46
CA PHE A 59 -2.29 -1.15 6.97
C PHE A 59 -3.07 -2.35 6.48
N LEU A 60 -2.92 -2.67 5.20
CA LEU A 60 -3.74 -3.68 4.54
C LEU A 60 -2.84 -4.69 3.84
N THR A 61 -3.08 -5.96 4.12
CA THR A 61 -2.60 -7.09 3.32
C THR A 61 -3.80 -7.80 2.73
N VAL A 62 -3.72 -8.14 1.47
CA VAL A 62 -4.78 -8.83 0.74
C VAL A 62 -4.28 -10.13 0.15
N SER A 63 -5.20 -10.99 -0.27
CA SER A 63 -4.88 -12.27 -0.92
C SER A 63 -5.59 -12.40 -2.25
N GLY A 64 -5.14 -13.34 -3.09
CA GLY A 64 -5.77 -13.63 -4.37
C GLY A 64 -5.48 -12.59 -5.45
N GLU A 65 -4.35 -11.86 -5.36
CA GLU A 65 -3.90 -10.92 -6.39
C GLU A 65 -3.76 -11.64 -7.73
N GLU A 66 -3.02 -12.74 -7.78
CA GLU A 66 -2.77 -13.61 -8.94
C GLU A 66 -4.05 -14.29 -9.50
N ARG A 67 -5.16 -14.20 -8.78
CA ARG A 67 -6.47 -14.76 -9.18
C ARG A 67 -7.44 -13.68 -9.67
N GLY A 68 -6.95 -12.48 -9.92
CA GLY A 68 -7.74 -11.35 -10.41
C GLY A 68 -8.06 -10.32 -9.33
N LEU A 69 -7.11 -10.02 -8.45
CA LEU A 69 -7.16 -8.95 -7.44
C LEU A 69 -8.32 -9.13 -6.45
N TRP A 70 -8.64 -10.38 -6.08
CA TRP A 70 -9.86 -10.69 -5.31
C TRP A 70 -9.90 -9.99 -3.96
N GLY A 71 -8.77 -9.91 -3.25
CA GLY A 71 -8.73 -9.32 -1.92
C GLY A 71 -8.97 -7.82 -1.93
N SER A 72 -8.33 -7.09 -2.82
CA SER A 72 -8.56 -5.65 -2.97
C SER A 72 -9.94 -5.35 -3.54
N GLN A 73 -10.45 -6.15 -4.48
CA GLN A 73 -11.81 -6.05 -5.00
C GLN A 73 -12.84 -6.22 -3.88
N TRP A 74 -12.65 -7.25 -3.03
CA TRP A 74 -13.52 -7.46 -1.88
C TRP A 74 -13.47 -6.28 -0.91
N PHE A 75 -12.26 -5.77 -0.61
CA PHE A 75 -12.07 -4.65 0.31
C PHE A 75 -12.79 -3.38 -0.17
N VAL A 76 -12.66 -3.02 -1.44
CA VAL A 76 -13.35 -1.82 -1.97
C VAL A 76 -14.86 -2.00 -2.07
N GLY A 77 -15.35 -3.25 -2.16
CA GLY A 77 -16.77 -3.59 -2.09
C GLY A 77 -17.34 -3.61 -0.67
N ASN A 78 -16.49 -3.87 0.33
CA ASN A 78 -16.87 -4.03 1.74
C ASN A 78 -15.95 -3.23 2.68
N PRO A 79 -15.72 -1.93 2.43
CA PRO A 79 -14.69 -1.20 3.15
C PRO A 79 -15.09 -0.96 4.61
N PRO A 80 -14.13 -1.04 5.56
CA PRO A 80 -14.39 -0.79 6.98
C PRO A 80 -14.68 0.69 7.27
N VAL A 81 -14.34 1.57 6.33
CA VAL A 81 -14.61 3.01 6.35
C VAL A 81 -15.18 3.43 5.01
N ASN A 82 -15.87 4.56 4.94
CA ASN A 82 -16.34 5.07 3.66
C ASN A 82 -15.16 5.33 2.72
N LEU A 83 -15.14 4.74 1.52
CA LEU A 83 -14.07 4.89 0.54
C LEU A 83 -13.77 6.37 0.21
N LYS A 84 -14.77 7.23 0.21
CA LYS A 84 -14.58 8.68 0.02
C LYS A 84 -13.74 9.33 1.12
N GLN A 85 -13.52 8.67 2.24
CA GLN A 85 -12.66 9.14 3.33
C GLN A 85 -11.21 8.67 3.15
N ILE A 86 -10.95 7.66 2.32
CA ILE A 86 -9.60 7.25 1.94
C ILE A 86 -9.05 8.31 0.99
N VAL A 87 -7.93 8.91 1.35
CA VAL A 87 -7.36 10.05 0.61
C VAL A 87 -6.26 9.66 -0.35
N ALA A 88 -5.58 8.55 -0.08
CA ALA A 88 -4.54 7.99 -0.94
C ALA A 88 -4.36 6.50 -0.64
N ASP A 89 -3.88 5.75 -1.62
CA ASP A 89 -3.39 4.38 -1.49
C ASP A 89 -1.93 4.30 -1.98
N PHE A 90 -1.09 3.62 -1.20
CA PHE A 90 0.29 3.32 -1.55
C PHE A 90 0.45 1.81 -1.60
N ASN A 91 0.52 1.27 -2.81
CA ASN A 91 0.77 -0.14 -3.03
C ASN A 91 2.26 -0.39 -3.28
N ALA A 92 2.82 -1.41 -2.65
CA ALA A 92 4.18 -1.85 -2.92
C ALA A 92 4.18 -3.33 -3.26
N ASP A 93 4.73 -3.66 -4.41
CA ASP A 93 4.78 -5.00 -4.93
C ASP A 93 6.12 -5.22 -5.64
N MET A 94 6.77 -6.38 -5.40
CA MET A 94 8.04 -6.75 -6.00
C MET A 94 9.15 -5.71 -5.83
N ILE A 95 9.27 -5.09 -4.66
CA ILE A 95 10.23 -4.00 -4.40
C ILE A 95 11.63 -4.48 -3.98
N GLY A 96 11.82 -5.78 -3.71
CA GLY A 96 13.06 -6.38 -3.21
C GLY A 96 14.08 -6.77 -4.29
N ARG A 97 13.79 -6.63 -5.58
CA ARG A 97 14.65 -7.10 -6.68
C ARG A 97 15.08 -5.96 -7.62
N ASN A 98 15.93 -6.29 -8.59
CA ASN A 98 16.46 -5.39 -9.60
C ASN A 98 17.37 -4.28 -9.02
N TRP A 99 17.28 -3.03 -9.51
CA TRP A 99 18.22 -1.93 -9.20
C TRP A 99 18.37 -1.67 -7.69
N LYS A 100 19.59 -1.41 -7.29
CA LYS A 100 19.94 -1.25 -5.87
C LYS A 100 19.41 0.05 -5.23
N ASP A 101 19.31 1.12 -5.99
CA ASP A 101 19.04 2.49 -5.52
C ASP A 101 17.83 3.14 -6.20
N THR A 102 17.08 2.37 -6.96
CA THR A 102 15.96 2.90 -7.76
C THR A 102 14.65 2.23 -7.39
N ILE A 103 13.60 3.04 -7.30
CA ILE A 103 12.21 2.58 -7.21
C ILE A 103 11.40 3.21 -8.33
N VAL A 104 10.65 2.40 -9.07
CA VAL A 104 9.66 2.89 -10.03
C VAL A 104 8.36 3.15 -9.28
N ALA A 105 7.80 4.33 -9.47
CA ALA A 105 6.51 4.70 -8.91
C ALA A 105 5.52 4.96 -10.06
N ILE A 106 4.65 4.00 -10.27
CA ILE A 106 3.63 4.02 -11.32
C ILE A 106 2.43 4.82 -10.82
N GLY A 107 1.83 5.63 -11.69
CA GLY A 107 0.68 6.48 -11.37
C GLY A 107 1.04 7.89 -10.88
N LYS A 108 2.31 8.29 -10.95
CA LYS A 108 2.77 9.64 -10.59
C LYS A 108 2.10 10.74 -11.42
N GLU A 109 1.77 10.43 -12.66
CA GLU A 109 1.15 11.33 -13.63
C GLU A 109 -0.35 11.56 -13.39
N HIS A 110 -0.98 10.71 -12.59
CA HIS A 110 -2.45 10.71 -12.44
C HIS A 110 -2.95 11.63 -11.31
N SER A 111 -2.04 12.04 -10.40
CA SER A 111 -2.40 12.90 -9.27
C SER A 111 -1.22 13.73 -8.77
N ASP A 112 -1.46 14.65 -7.84
CA ASP A 112 -0.40 15.43 -7.18
C ASP A 112 0.43 14.60 -6.16
N LEU A 113 0.12 13.30 -5.99
CA LEU A 113 0.98 12.38 -5.25
C LEU A 113 2.36 12.23 -5.91
N GLY A 114 2.46 12.32 -7.23
CA GLY A 114 3.75 12.29 -7.93
C GLY A 114 4.67 13.42 -7.51
N SER A 115 4.15 14.65 -7.44
CA SER A 115 4.92 15.80 -6.97
C SER A 115 5.27 15.69 -5.48
N THR A 116 4.37 15.14 -4.67
CA THR A 116 4.61 14.84 -3.26
C THR A 116 5.76 13.85 -3.09
N LEU A 117 5.74 12.73 -3.82
CA LEU A 117 6.81 11.74 -3.80
C LEU A 117 8.16 12.37 -4.18
N ASN A 118 8.22 13.13 -5.27
CA ASN A 118 9.46 13.77 -5.73
C ASN A 118 10.02 14.73 -4.67
N ARG A 119 9.18 15.55 -4.06
CA ARG A 119 9.56 16.48 -3.00
C ARG A 119 10.06 15.76 -1.75
N VAL A 120 9.36 14.74 -1.30
CA VAL A 120 9.73 13.97 -0.12
C VAL A 120 11.04 13.21 -0.37
N ASN A 121 11.18 12.56 -1.52
CA ASN A 121 12.41 11.84 -1.85
C ASN A 121 13.62 12.79 -1.90
N ALA A 122 13.48 13.99 -2.45
CA ALA A 122 14.53 15.00 -2.46
C ALA A 122 14.88 15.53 -1.05
N ALA A 123 13.91 15.53 -0.12
CA ALA A 123 14.12 15.93 1.27
C ALA A 123 14.84 14.86 2.11
N HIS A 124 14.97 13.63 1.62
CA HIS A 124 15.58 12.50 2.30
C HIS A 124 16.75 11.88 1.50
N PRO A 125 17.82 12.66 1.22
CA PRO A 125 18.95 12.16 0.44
C PRO A 125 19.72 11.03 1.13
N GLU A 126 19.56 10.88 2.45
CA GLU A 126 20.15 9.79 3.24
C GLU A 126 19.62 8.41 2.82
N LEU A 127 18.44 8.36 2.21
CA LEU A 127 17.88 7.11 1.69
C LEU A 127 18.61 6.62 0.45
N LYS A 128 19.33 7.50 -0.25
CA LYS A 128 20.02 7.19 -1.50
C LYS A 128 19.11 6.48 -2.50
N MET A 129 17.84 6.93 -2.59
CA MET A 129 16.84 6.39 -3.50
C MET A 129 16.49 7.37 -4.60
N ILE A 130 16.33 6.85 -5.79
CA ILE A 130 15.85 7.57 -6.97
C ILE A 130 14.46 7.03 -7.30
N ALA A 131 13.45 7.87 -7.14
CA ALA A 131 12.07 7.53 -7.52
C ALA A 131 11.81 7.99 -8.95
N ILE A 132 11.65 7.04 -9.87
CA ILE A 132 11.44 7.30 -11.30
C ILE A 132 10.01 7.00 -11.73
N ASP A 133 9.64 7.47 -12.91
CA ASP A 133 8.35 7.23 -13.54
C ASP A 133 8.25 5.80 -14.11
N ASP A 134 7.05 5.41 -14.53
CA ASP A 134 6.82 4.12 -15.18
C ASP A 134 7.77 3.94 -16.39
N ARG A 135 8.49 2.84 -16.37
CA ARG A 135 9.42 2.45 -17.44
C ARG A 135 8.81 1.54 -18.49
N TRP A 136 7.61 1.07 -18.26
CA TRP A 136 6.95 0.05 -19.07
C TRP A 136 5.49 0.40 -19.37
N PRO A 137 5.21 1.62 -19.88
CA PRO A 137 3.83 2.05 -20.13
C PRO A 137 3.08 1.10 -21.07
N GLU A 138 3.82 0.45 -21.99
CA GLU A 138 3.27 -0.55 -22.92
C GLU A 138 2.80 -1.85 -22.24
N GLN A 139 3.28 -2.12 -21.03
CA GLN A 139 2.89 -3.31 -20.26
C GLN A 139 1.68 -3.09 -19.36
N SER A 140 1.22 -1.85 -19.27
CA SER A 140 0.02 -1.45 -18.52
C SER A 140 0.02 -1.91 -17.05
N PHE A 141 1.17 -1.86 -16.38
CA PHE A 141 1.29 -2.28 -14.98
C PHE A 141 0.36 -1.51 -14.03
N TYR A 142 -0.03 -0.28 -14.39
CA TYR A 142 -1.01 0.49 -13.62
C TYR A 142 -2.33 -0.25 -13.37
N THR A 143 -2.71 -1.19 -14.22
CA THR A 143 -3.97 -1.94 -14.11
C THR A 143 -3.80 -3.36 -13.57
N ARG A 144 -2.58 -3.74 -13.13
CA ARG A 144 -2.22 -5.15 -12.93
C ARG A 144 -1.90 -5.53 -11.48
N SER A 145 -2.13 -4.63 -10.51
CA SER A 145 -1.98 -4.98 -9.09
C SER A 145 -3.09 -4.32 -8.26
N ASP A 146 -3.15 -4.63 -6.98
CA ASP A 146 -4.27 -4.35 -6.06
C ASP A 146 -4.68 -2.87 -5.97
N HIS A 147 -3.77 -1.92 -6.20
CA HIS A 147 -4.04 -0.49 -6.23
C HIS A 147 -5.10 -0.08 -7.26
N TYR A 148 -5.23 -0.85 -8.34
CA TYR A 148 -6.16 -0.49 -9.41
C TYR A 148 -7.62 -0.47 -8.96
N ASN A 149 -8.02 -1.40 -8.09
CA ASN A 149 -9.36 -1.42 -7.52
C ASN A 149 -9.67 -0.15 -6.71
N PHE A 150 -8.67 0.42 -6.02
CA PHE A 150 -8.81 1.70 -5.32
C PHE A 150 -8.87 2.87 -6.28
N ALA A 151 -8.00 2.90 -7.28
CA ALA A 151 -7.98 3.91 -8.33
C ALA A 151 -9.34 4.02 -9.03
N GLN A 152 -9.93 2.90 -9.43
CA GLN A 152 -11.26 2.84 -10.04
C GLN A 152 -12.37 3.41 -9.14
N LYS A 153 -12.19 3.42 -7.83
CA LYS A 153 -13.13 3.99 -6.86
C LYS A 153 -12.78 5.44 -6.46
N GLY A 154 -11.88 6.08 -7.22
CA GLY A 154 -11.53 7.49 -7.05
C GLY A 154 -10.52 7.79 -5.96
N VAL A 155 -9.81 6.78 -5.43
CA VAL A 155 -8.70 6.97 -4.51
C VAL A 155 -7.43 7.21 -5.33
N PRO A 156 -6.73 8.35 -5.18
CA PRO A 156 -5.42 8.55 -5.81
C PRO A 156 -4.41 7.52 -5.29
N ILE A 157 -3.59 6.97 -6.19
CA ILE A 157 -2.64 5.90 -5.85
C ILE A 157 -1.21 6.23 -6.27
N LEU A 158 -0.25 5.59 -5.60
CA LEU A 158 1.09 5.34 -6.12
C LEU A 158 1.39 3.85 -5.99
N PHE A 159 1.86 3.27 -7.06
CA PHE A 159 2.27 1.87 -7.12
C PHE A 159 3.80 1.78 -7.20
N PHE A 160 4.43 1.31 -6.14
CA PHE A 160 5.87 1.11 -6.03
C PHE A 160 6.21 -0.29 -6.53
N PHE A 161 6.97 -0.35 -7.62
CA PHE A 161 7.24 -1.58 -8.35
C PHE A 161 8.61 -1.54 -9.01
N ASN A 162 9.37 -2.62 -8.94
CA ASN A 162 10.70 -2.64 -9.55
C ASN A 162 10.79 -3.52 -10.80
N GLY A 163 9.66 -3.84 -11.40
CA GLY A 163 9.61 -4.64 -12.61
C GLY A 163 9.77 -6.13 -12.37
N VAL A 164 9.54 -6.89 -13.42
CA VAL A 164 9.78 -8.33 -13.43
C VAL A 164 11.27 -8.65 -13.51
N HIS A 165 11.65 -9.84 -13.09
CA HIS A 165 13.04 -10.34 -13.10
C HIS A 165 13.09 -11.78 -13.62
N ALA A 166 14.28 -12.33 -13.80
CA ALA A 166 14.46 -13.64 -14.43
C ALA A 166 13.78 -14.79 -13.67
N ASP A 167 13.59 -14.64 -12.36
CA ASP A 167 12.94 -15.67 -11.52
C ASP A 167 11.42 -15.43 -11.35
N TYR A 168 10.85 -14.37 -11.95
CA TYR A 168 9.45 -14.02 -11.79
C TYR A 168 8.53 -15.21 -12.12
N HIS A 169 7.65 -15.57 -11.18
CA HIS A 169 6.76 -16.73 -11.23
C HIS A 169 7.48 -18.08 -11.41
N ARG A 170 8.72 -18.21 -10.94
CA ARG A 170 9.50 -19.46 -11.01
C ARG A 170 9.84 -19.99 -9.62
N VAL A 171 10.05 -21.29 -9.52
CA VAL A 171 10.52 -21.95 -8.29
C VAL A 171 11.93 -21.52 -7.88
N THR A 172 12.65 -20.84 -8.76
CA THR A 172 13.99 -20.28 -8.50
C THR A 172 13.94 -18.93 -7.80
N ASP A 173 12.77 -18.34 -7.60
CA ASP A 173 12.61 -17.09 -6.84
C ASP A 173 12.62 -17.40 -5.34
N SER A 174 13.78 -17.24 -4.74
CA SER A 174 14.07 -17.59 -3.36
C SER A 174 14.40 -16.37 -2.51
N PRO A 175 14.14 -16.40 -1.18
CA PRO A 175 14.31 -15.25 -0.29
C PRO A 175 15.73 -14.67 -0.24
N ASP A 176 16.75 -15.49 -0.47
CA ASP A 176 18.17 -15.06 -0.50
C ASP A 176 18.50 -14.08 -1.64
N LYS A 177 17.61 -13.96 -2.62
CA LYS A 177 17.74 -13.03 -3.75
C LYS A 177 17.13 -11.65 -3.48
N ILE A 178 16.48 -11.45 -2.35
CA ILE A 178 15.90 -10.18 -1.95
C ILE A 178 17.00 -9.25 -1.42
N ASP A 179 17.07 -8.03 -1.92
CA ASP A 179 17.89 -6.95 -1.36
C ASP A 179 17.14 -6.27 -0.21
N ALA A 180 17.31 -6.81 0.99
CA ALA A 180 16.63 -6.32 2.19
C ALA A 180 17.04 -4.88 2.57
N GLU A 181 18.30 -4.47 2.26
CA GLU A 181 18.75 -3.10 2.50
C GLU A 181 17.98 -2.10 1.63
N LYS A 182 17.87 -2.40 0.34
CA LYS A 182 17.08 -1.61 -0.59
C LYS A 182 15.61 -1.56 -0.17
N GLU A 183 15.02 -2.72 0.13
CA GLU A 183 13.63 -2.80 0.58
C GLU A 183 13.39 -1.92 1.81
N SER A 184 14.28 -1.98 2.81
CA SER A 184 14.23 -1.10 3.98
C SER A 184 14.24 0.38 3.62
N ARG A 185 15.04 0.80 2.63
CA ARG A 185 15.08 2.20 2.17
C ARG A 185 13.80 2.62 1.46
N ILE A 186 13.20 1.72 0.67
CA ILE A 186 11.92 1.96 0.02
C ILE A 186 10.81 2.09 1.08
N ILE A 187 10.77 1.20 2.07
CA ILE A 187 9.79 1.27 3.17
C ILE A 187 9.93 2.58 3.95
N LYS A 188 11.16 3.05 4.21
CA LYS A 188 11.37 4.37 4.82
C LYS A 188 10.84 5.51 3.94
N LEU A 189 11.04 5.43 2.62
CA LEU A 189 10.47 6.42 1.70
C LEU A 189 8.95 6.41 1.75
N LEU A 190 8.32 5.23 1.75
CA LEU A 190 6.87 5.10 1.92
C LEU A 190 6.39 5.69 3.25
N PHE A 191 7.13 5.48 4.34
CA PHE A 191 6.83 6.09 5.64
C PHE A 191 6.80 7.61 5.54
N TYR A 192 7.84 8.23 4.97
CA TYR A 192 7.91 9.70 4.86
C TYR A 192 6.83 10.27 3.94
N VAL A 193 6.58 9.64 2.79
CA VAL A 193 5.50 10.05 1.87
C VAL A 193 4.13 9.89 2.56
N GLY A 194 3.93 8.77 3.23
CA GLY A 194 2.72 8.49 3.98
C GLY A 194 2.47 9.50 5.10
N LEU A 195 3.51 9.82 5.87
CA LEU A 195 3.43 10.80 6.95
C LEU A 195 3.15 12.21 6.42
N ASP A 196 3.76 12.59 5.30
CA ASP A 196 3.50 13.87 4.64
C ASP A 196 2.03 14.00 4.21
N VAL A 197 1.51 13.00 3.50
CA VAL A 197 0.10 12.95 3.06
C VAL A 197 -0.84 12.88 4.26
N ALA A 198 -0.51 12.11 5.30
CA ALA A 198 -1.34 12.01 6.49
C ALA A 198 -1.42 13.32 7.29
N ASN A 199 -0.44 14.20 7.17
CA ASN A 199 -0.38 15.49 7.85
C ASN A 199 -0.81 16.68 6.96
N ALA A 200 -0.88 16.50 5.65
CA ALA A 200 -1.22 17.56 4.71
C ALA A 200 -2.61 18.16 5.02
N PRO A 201 -2.79 19.50 4.92
CA PRO A 201 -4.09 20.13 5.17
C PRO A 201 -5.13 19.74 4.12
N GLN A 202 -4.70 19.48 2.90
CA GLN A 202 -5.57 19.08 1.79
C GLN A 202 -5.35 17.62 1.44
N ARG A 203 -6.38 16.99 0.88
CA ARG A 203 -6.25 15.64 0.30
C ARG A 203 -5.56 15.71 -1.06
N PRO A 204 -4.87 14.65 -1.49
CA PRO A 204 -4.36 14.54 -2.86
C PRO A 204 -5.46 14.72 -3.90
N ARG A 205 -5.11 15.34 -5.02
CA ARG A 205 -6.04 15.64 -6.11
C ARG A 205 -5.64 14.91 -7.37
N TRP A 206 -6.63 14.35 -8.03
CA TRP A 206 -6.49 13.77 -9.35
C TRP A 206 -6.19 14.84 -10.40
N VAL A 207 -5.45 14.45 -11.43
CA VAL A 207 -5.46 15.13 -12.71
C VAL A 207 -6.82 14.86 -13.35
N PRO A 208 -7.60 15.91 -13.75
CA PRO A 208 -8.98 15.72 -14.20
C PRO A 208 -9.16 14.74 -15.37
N ALA A 209 -8.25 14.76 -16.34
CA ALA A 209 -8.28 13.85 -17.47
C ALA A 209 -8.08 12.39 -17.03
N SER A 210 -7.13 12.13 -16.12
CA SER A 210 -6.90 10.81 -15.57
C SER A 210 -8.09 10.30 -14.76
N TYR A 211 -8.72 11.18 -13.97
CA TYR A 211 -9.93 10.83 -13.23
C TYR A 211 -11.04 10.31 -14.15
N GLN A 212 -11.30 11.03 -15.27
CA GLN A 212 -12.32 10.64 -16.23
C GLN A 212 -12.04 9.30 -16.92
N GLN A 213 -10.77 8.95 -17.10
CA GLN A 213 -10.36 7.71 -17.77
C GLN A 213 -10.36 6.51 -16.81
N ILE A 214 -9.98 6.71 -15.54
CA ILE A 214 -9.67 5.62 -14.62
C ILE A 214 -10.84 5.32 -13.69
N VAL A 215 -11.52 6.38 -13.20
CA VAL A 215 -12.57 6.21 -12.19
C VAL A 215 -13.86 5.74 -12.84
N THR A 216 -14.30 4.58 -12.40
CA THR A 216 -15.59 4.00 -12.83
C THR A 216 -16.68 4.32 -11.81
N PRO A 217 -17.88 4.71 -12.24
CA PRO A 217 -19.02 5.05 -11.37
C PRO A 217 -19.41 3.93 -10.39
#